data_6a7167f034f3db3c6f023b33118d4cd2
#
_entry.id   6a7167f034f3db3c6f023b33118d4cd2
#
_cell.length_a   1.000
_cell.length_b   1.000
_cell.length_c   1.000
_cell.angle_alpha   90.00
_cell.angle_beta   90.00
_cell.angle_gamma   90.00
#
_symmetry.space_group_name_H-M   'P 1'
#
loop_
_entity.id
_entity.type
_entity.pdbx_description
1 polymer ?
#
loop_
_entity_poly.entity_id
_entity_poly.type
_entity_poly.pdbx_seq_one_letter_code
_entity_poly.pdbx_strand_id
1 'polypeptide(L)'
;KAVTPKTKVLVMPFPNNPTGSIMTKADLEPVAEFIKEHDLYVLSDEIYTELSYQGDHVSIAALPGMRERTIVINGFSKGFAMTGWRLGYCCGPKLIIEQMVKLHQYAIMCAPTNSQYAAIEGLRHCGDEVEEMRKSYNQRRRFLMHEFKRMGLECFEPFGAFYVFPNISEFGMTSEEFATRFLMEEKVAVVPGTAFGE
;
A
#
# COMPACT_ATOMS: atom_id res chain seq x y z
N LYS A 1 15.55 7.49 -16.79
CA LYS A 1 16.85 8.11 -16.38
C LYS A 1 17.45 7.42 -15.13
N ALA A 2 16.63 6.82 -14.23
CA ALA A 2 17.11 6.17 -13.01
C ALA A 2 17.62 4.72 -13.21
N VAL A 3 17.24 4.06 -14.30
CA VAL A 3 17.67 2.67 -14.59
C VAL A 3 19.11 2.64 -15.05
N THR A 4 19.88 1.73 -14.46
CA THR A 4 21.28 1.47 -14.79
C THR A 4 21.48 -0.04 -15.01
N PRO A 5 22.63 -0.50 -15.54
CA PRO A 5 22.93 -1.95 -15.64
C PRO A 5 22.91 -2.71 -14.30
N LYS A 6 22.95 -1.98 -13.17
CA LYS A 6 22.85 -2.56 -11.82
C LYS A 6 21.40 -2.67 -11.32
N THR A 7 20.43 -2.01 -11.96
CA THR A 7 19.03 -2.06 -11.58
C THR A 7 18.48 -3.46 -11.83
N LYS A 8 17.87 -4.09 -10.82
CA LYS A 8 17.34 -5.45 -10.90
C LYS A 8 15.88 -5.53 -10.54
N VAL A 9 15.41 -4.66 -9.65
CA VAL A 9 14.07 -4.71 -9.08
C VAL A 9 13.44 -3.33 -9.10
N LEU A 10 12.18 -3.26 -9.52
CA LEU A 10 11.31 -2.11 -9.33
C LEU A 10 10.36 -2.41 -8.16
N VAL A 11 10.31 -1.50 -7.18
CA VAL A 11 9.36 -1.60 -6.05
C VAL A 11 8.14 -0.75 -6.35
N MET A 12 6.95 -1.36 -6.25
CA MET A 12 5.67 -0.72 -6.56
C MET A 12 4.71 -0.89 -5.38
N PRO A 13 4.61 0.08 -4.47
CA PRO A 13 3.70 0.03 -3.32
C PRO A 13 2.36 0.72 -3.67
N PHE A 14 1.42 -0.03 -4.25
CA PHE A 14 0.09 0.49 -4.61
C PHE A 14 -1.04 -0.47 -4.18
N PRO A 15 -2.13 0.05 -3.55
CA PRO A 15 -2.40 1.45 -3.17
C PRO A 15 -1.33 2.01 -2.23
N ASN A 16 -0.98 3.29 -2.42
CA ASN A 16 0.23 3.87 -1.86
C ASN A 16 0.04 4.43 -0.43
N ASN A 17 1.03 4.21 0.40
CA ASN A 17 1.26 4.94 1.65
C ASN A 17 2.44 5.91 1.41
N PRO A 18 2.27 7.26 1.53
CA PRO A 18 1.22 7.97 2.28
C PRO A 18 0.11 8.60 1.43
N THR A 19 0.17 8.56 0.12
CA THR A 19 -0.66 9.40 -0.76
C THR A 19 -2.07 8.86 -0.99
N GLY A 20 -2.29 7.55 -0.78
CA GLY A 20 -3.53 6.88 -1.14
C GLY A 20 -3.74 6.75 -2.66
N SER A 21 -2.70 6.98 -3.47
CA SER A 21 -2.78 6.80 -4.92
C SER A 21 -2.93 5.31 -5.28
N ILE A 22 -3.64 5.06 -6.37
CA ILE A 22 -3.77 3.74 -7.00
C ILE A 22 -3.20 3.79 -8.41
N MET A 23 -2.98 2.62 -8.99
CA MET A 23 -2.69 2.49 -10.42
C MET A 23 -3.80 1.70 -11.09
N THR A 24 -4.34 2.25 -12.17
CA THR A 24 -5.30 1.55 -13.02
C THR A 24 -4.58 0.60 -13.98
N LYS A 25 -5.34 -0.26 -14.66
CA LYS A 25 -4.78 -1.12 -15.70
C LYS A 25 -4.05 -0.31 -16.79
N ALA A 26 -4.63 0.82 -17.19
CA ALA A 26 -4.03 1.71 -18.21
C ALA A 26 -2.70 2.33 -17.73
N ASP A 27 -2.57 2.61 -16.43
CA ASP A 27 -1.32 3.09 -15.85
C ASP A 27 -0.26 1.99 -15.77
N LEU A 28 -0.69 0.75 -15.51
CA LEU A 28 0.21 -0.40 -15.34
C LEU A 28 0.73 -0.95 -16.68
N GLU A 29 -0.04 -0.87 -17.77
CA GLU A 29 0.37 -1.40 -19.08
C GLU A 29 1.71 -0.82 -19.57
N PRO A 30 1.93 0.49 -19.65
CA PRO A 30 3.23 1.04 -20.06
C PRO A 30 4.36 0.71 -19.08
N VAL A 31 4.07 0.59 -17.79
CA VAL A 31 5.06 0.17 -16.79
C VAL A 31 5.47 -1.28 -17.00
N ALA A 32 4.52 -2.16 -17.31
CA ALA A 32 4.79 -3.57 -17.60
C ALA A 32 5.69 -3.74 -18.86
N GLU A 33 5.43 -2.97 -19.92
CA GLU A 33 6.29 -2.98 -21.11
C GLU A 33 7.72 -2.52 -20.76
N PHE A 34 7.85 -1.42 -20.02
CA PHE A 34 9.15 -0.93 -19.56
C PHE A 34 9.92 -1.98 -18.73
N ILE A 35 9.24 -2.69 -17.82
CA ILE A 35 9.83 -3.75 -16.99
C ILE A 35 10.34 -4.91 -17.85
N LYS A 36 9.57 -5.32 -18.86
CA LYS A 36 9.96 -6.38 -19.80
C LYS A 36 11.16 -5.98 -20.67
N GLU A 37 11.15 -4.75 -21.19
CA GLU A 37 12.22 -4.20 -22.01
C GLU A 37 13.57 -4.16 -21.26
N HIS A 38 13.54 -3.84 -19.97
CA HIS A 38 14.74 -3.71 -19.15
C HIS A 38 15.07 -4.97 -18.33
N ASP A 39 14.34 -6.06 -18.55
CA ASP A 39 14.48 -7.34 -17.84
C ASP A 39 14.55 -7.19 -16.31
N LEU A 40 13.59 -6.41 -15.77
CA LEU A 40 13.48 -6.18 -14.34
C LEU A 40 12.53 -7.16 -13.68
N TYR A 41 12.77 -7.42 -12.39
CA TYR A 41 11.79 -7.98 -11.49
C TYR A 41 10.95 -6.88 -10.83
N VAL A 42 9.76 -7.24 -10.36
CA VAL A 42 8.88 -6.33 -9.62
C VAL A 42 8.64 -6.88 -8.22
N LEU A 43 8.73 -6.02 -7.23
CA LEU A 43 8.22 -6.26 -5.89
C LEU A 43 6.97 -5.38 -5.74
N SER A 44 5.80 -6.00 -5.85
CA SER A 44 4.51 -5.32 -5.78
C SER A 44 3.95 -5.44 -4.36
N ASP A 45 4.01 -4.35 -3.60
CA ASP A 45 3.41 -4.30 -2.26
C ASP A 45 1.94 -3.90 -2.40
N GLU A 46 1.07 -4.88 -2.24
CA GLU A 46 -0.37 -4.79 -2.44
C GLU A 46 -1.15 -4.87 -1.11
N ILE A 47 -0.52 -4.49 0.01
CA ILE A 47 -1.09 -4.63 1.36
C ILE A 47 -2.40 -3.86 1.56
N TYR A 48 -2.72 -2.87 0.71
CA TYR A 48 -3.92 -2.05 0.79
C TYR A 48 -4.98 -2.36 -0.27
N THR A 49 -4.88 -3.47 -1.00
CA THR A 49 -5.81 -3.83 -2.10
C THR A 49 -7.28 -3.79 -1.70
N GLU A 50 -7.61 -4.35 -0.55
CA GLU A 50 -8.99 -4.39 -0.02
C GLU A 50 -9.55 -3.00 0.32
N LEU A 51 -8.67 -2.00 0.43
CA LEU A 51 -9.01 -0.62 0.72
C LEU A 51 -8.91 0.27 -0.54
N SER A 52 -9.34 -0.25 -1.68
CA SER A 52 -9.51 0.51 -2.92
C SER A 52 -10.95 1.04 -3.01
N TYR A 53 -11.11 2.32 -3.38
CA TYR A 53 -12.40 3.02 -3.36
C TYR A 53 -12.91 3.36 -4.75
N GLN A 54 -12.08 3.20 -5.78
CA GLN A 54 -12.43 3.44 -7.17
C GLN A 54 -12.09 2.22 -8.02
N GLY A 55 -13.12 1.44 -8.32
CA GLY A 55 -12.96 0.19 -9.08
C GLY A 55 -12.24 -0.91 -8.31
N ASP A 56 -11.99 -2.01 -9.01
CA ASP A 56 -11.24 -3.14 -8.46
C ASP A 56 -9.74 -2.91 -8.63
N HIS A 57 -8.96 -3.35 -7.64
CA HIS A 57 -7.51 -3.36 -7.74
C HIS A 57 -7.05 -4.26 -8.88
N VAL A 58 -6.09 -3.78 -9.64
CA VAL A 58 -5.42 -4.57 -10.69
C VAL A 58 -3.98 -4.82 -10.26
N SER A 59 -3.63 -6.07 -10.01
CA SER A 59 -2.25 -6.46 -9.78
C SER A 59 -1.44 -6.43 -11.07
N ILE A 60 -0.24 -5.86 -11.05
CA ILE A 60 0.67 -5.92 -12.20
C ILE A 60 1.04 -7.36 -12.58
N ALA A 61 1.02 -8.29 -11.62
CA ALA A 61 1.26 -9.71 -11.86
C ALA A 61 0.21 -10.36 -12.78
N ALA A 62 -0.97 -9.76 -12.93
CA ALA A 62 -2.04 -10.24 -13.80
C ALA A 62 -1.86 -9.83 -15.27
N LEU A 63 -0.95 -8.91 -15.57
CA LEU A 63 -0.69 -8.48 -16.95
C LEU A 63 0.17 -9.51 -17.70
N PRO A 64 0.04 -9.59 -19.04
CA PRO A 64 0.80 -10.56 -19.85
C PRO A 64 2.32 -10.41 -19.66
N GLY A 65 3.00 -11.54 -19.38
CA GLY A 65 4.46 -11.59 -19.19
C GLY A 65 4.96 -11.00 -17.86
N MET A 66 4.06 -10.71 -16.92
CA MET A 66 4.45 -10.14 -15.63
C MET A 66 4.46 -11.15 -14.48
N ARG A 67 3.70 -12.23 -14.59
CA ARG A 67 3.63 -13.26 -13.52
C ARG A 67 4.99 -13.88 -13.21
N GLU A 68 5.82 -14.10 -14.22
CA GLU A 68 7.12 -14.76 -14.13
C GLU A 68 8.22 -13.86 -13.54
N ARG A 69 7.92 -12.58 -13.32
CA ARG A 69 8.88 -11.57 -12.83
C ARG A 69 8.35 -10.71 -11.69
N THR A 70 7.16 -11.00 -11.17
CA THR A 70 6.55 -10.24 -10.07
C THR A 70 6.50 -11.04 -8.79
N ILE A 71 6.94 -10.44 -7.69
CA ILE A 71 6.72 -10.90 -6.33
C ILE A 71 5.64 -10.00 -5.73
N VAL A 72 4.45 -10.52 -5.56
CA VAL A 72 3.34 -9.84 -4.88
C VAL A 72 3.51 -10.04 -3.38
N ILE A 73 3.47 -8.96 -2.63
CA ILE A 73 3.44 -8.95 -1.16
C ILE A 73 2.08 -8.46 -0.72
N ASN A 74 1.45 -9.19 0.16
CA ASN A 74 0.18 -8.81 0.76
C ASN A 74 0.06 -9.40 2.17
N GLY A 75 -1.05 -9.16 2.86
CA GLY A 75 -1.26 -9.67 4.20
C GLY A 75 -2.58 -9.25 4.81
N PHE A 76 -2.75 -9.62 6.05
CA PHE A 76 -4.02 -9.48 6.77
C PHE A 76 -4.09 -8.23 7.65
N SER A 77 -2.96 -7.52 7.79
CA SER A 77 -2.83 -6.39 8.72
C SER A 77 -3.80 -5.25 8.44
N LYS A 78 -4.12 -5.00 7.16
CA LYS A 78 -4.90 -3.82 6.73
C LYS A 78 -6.32 -4.22 6.30
N GLY A 79 -6.45 -5.01 5.25
CA GLY A 79 -7.75 -5.43 4.74
C GLY A 79 -8.59 -6.21 5.75
N PHE A 80 -7.98 -6.95 6.65
CA PHE A 80 -8.65 -7.75 7.69
C PHE A 80 -8.48 -7.18 9.11
N ALA A 81 -7.95 -5.97 9.27
CA ALA A 81 -7.68 -5.32 10.56
C ALA A 81 -6.84 -6.19 11.55
N MET A 82 -5.97 -7.06 11.03
CA MET A 82 -5.19 -8.04 11.79
C MET A 82 -3.74 -7.59 12.04
N THR A 83 -3.50 -6.33 12.35
CA THR A 83 -2.14 -5.79 12.55
C THR A 83 -1.37 -6.51 13.67
N GLY A 84 -2.04 -6.81 14.78
CA GLY A 84 -1.46 -7.49 15.94
C GLY A 84 -1.17 -8.98 15.70
N TRP A 85 -1.78 -9.60 14.71
CA TRP A 85 -1.62 -11.03 14.40
C TRP A 85 -0.32 -11.35 13.66
N ARG A 86 0.38 -10.33 13.15
CA ARG A 86 1.71 -10.45 12.52
C ARG A 86 1.75 -11.46 11.38
N LEU A 87 0.82 -11.41 10.45
CA LEU A 87 0.70 -12.34 9.34
C LEU A 87 0.60 -11.62 7.99
N GLY A 88 1.43 -12.04 7.05
CA GLY A 88 1.41 -11.67 5.64
C GLY A 88 1.82 -12.85 4.77
N TYR A 89 1.78 -12.66 3.47
CA TYR A 89 2.18 -13.64 2.49
C TYR A 89 2.81 -12.98 1.27
N CYS A 90 3.56 -13.77 0.52
CA CYS A 90 4.03 -13.36 -0.79
C CYS A 90 3.78 -14.47 -1.81
N CYS A 91 3.54 -14.06 -3.05
CA CYS A 91 3.36 -14.93 -4.20
C CYS A 91 4.31 -14.49 -5.31
N GLY A 92 4.97 -15.44 -5.98
CA GLY A 92 5.90 -15.09 -7.04
C GLY A 92 6.52 -16.29 -7.72
N PRO A 93 7.51 -16.07 -8.59
CA PRO A 93 8.22 -17.15 -9.30
C PRO A 93 8.81 -18.16 -8.33
N LYS A 94 8.60 -19.44 -8.61
CA LYS A 94 9.02 -20.56 -7.75
C LYS A 94 10.48 -20.45 -7.29
N LEU A 95 11.39 -20.17 -8.22
CA LEU A 95 12.83 -20.08 -7.91
C LEU A 95 13.15 -18.98 -6.87
N ILE A 96 12.44 -17.87 -6.91
CA ILE A 96 12.62 -16.77 -5.94
C ILE A 96 12.00 -17.16 -4.59
N ILE A 97 10.76 -17.65 -4.61
CA ILE A 97 10.06 -18.06 -3.39
C ILE A 97 10.83 -19.14 -2.63
N GLU A 98 11.41 -20.12 -3.32
CA GLU A 98 12.23 -21.16 -2.68
C GLU A 98 13.44 -20.59 -1.93
N GLN A 99 14.08 -19.52 -2.44
CA GLN A 99 15.19 -18.87 -1.73
C GLN A 99 14.67 -18.00 -0.57
N MET A 100 13.54 -17.32 -0.75
CA MET A 100 12.89 -16.57 0.35
C MET A 100 12.49 -17.51 1.50
N VAL A 101 11.95 -18.69 1.21
CA VAL A 101 11.61 -19.70 2.23
C VAL A 101 12.84 -20.12 3.01
N LYS A 102 13.98 -20.37 2.34
CA LYS A 102 15.24 -20.72 3.05
C LYS A 102 15.65 -19.63 4.05
N LEU A 103 15.64 -18.36 3.62
CA LEU A 103 15.97 -17.24 4.50
C LEU A 103 14.97 -17.12 5.65
N HIS A 104 13.68 -17.23 5.35
CA HIS A 104 12.60 -17.15 6.33
C HIS A 104 12.72 -18.22 7.42
N GLN A 105 13.06 -19.46 7.05
CA GLN A 105 13.25 -20.56 7.99
C GLN A 105 14.34 -20.25 9.02
N TYR A 106 15.43 -19.60 8.64
CA TYR A 106 16.51 -19.22 9.55
C TYR A 106 16.23 -17.96 10.34
N ALA A 107 15.39 -17.05 9.82
CA ALA A 107 15.08 -15.78 10.48
C ALA A 107 13.97 -15.91 11.53
N ILE A 108 12.87 -16.60 11.18
CA ILE A 108 11.65 -16.64 12.02
C ILE A 108 11.11 -18.07 12.17
N MET A 109 11.52 -19.00 11.33
CA MET A 109 11.01 -20.38 11.22
C MET A 109 9.62 -20.43 10.53
N CYS A 110 8.57 -19.89 11.16
CA CYS A 110 7.23 -19.77 10.57
C CYS A 110 6.43 -18.65 11.23
N ALA A 111 5.35 -18.22 10.56
CA ALA A 111 4.37 -17.34 11.15
C ALA A 111 3.62 -18.06 12.31
N PRO A 112 3.09 -17.33 13.32
CA PRO A 112 2.34 -17.94 14.41
C PRO A 112 1.17 -18.79 13.92
N THR A 113 1.07 -20.02 14.41
CA THR A 113 0.05 -20.99 13.95
C THR A 113 -1.38 -20.49 14.16
N ASN A 114 -1.66 -19.87 15.31
CA ASN A 114 -2.97 -19.27 15.59
C ASN A 114 -3.34 -18.17 14.59
N SER A 115 -2.37 -17.36 14.16
CA SER A 115 -2.57 -16.33 13.12
C SER A 115 -2.91 -16.94 11.77
N GLN A 116 -2.27 -18.07 11.42
CA GLN A 116 -2.58 -18.77 10.18
C GLN A 116 -4.01 -19.32 10.17
N TYR A 117 -4.48 -19.92 11.25
CA TYR A 117 -5.87 -20.37 11.37
C TYR A 117 -6.87 -19.21 11.34
N ALA A 118 -6.57 -18.12 12.04
CA ALA A 118 -7.40 -16.92 12.00
C ALA A 118 -7.50 -16.32 10.59
N ALA A 119 -6.41 -16.33 9.83
CA ALA A 119 -6.42 -15.86 8.43
C ALA A 119 -7.24 -16.77 7.51
N ILE A 120 -7.18 -18.08 7.71
CA ILE A 120 -8.02 -19.05 6.97
C ILE A 120 -9.50 -18.74 7.22
N GLU A 121 -9.87 -18.51 8.47
CA GLU A 121 -11.25 -18.15 8.85
C GLU A 121 -11.65 -16.80 8.24
N GLY A 122 -10.79 -15.78 8.35
CA GLY A 122 -11.01 -14.46 7.74
C GLY A 122 -11.25 -14.54 6.24
N LEU A 123 -10.41 -15.27 5.51
CA LEU A 123 -10.57 -15.45 4.05
C LEU A 123 -11.87 -16.18 3.66
N ARG A 124 -12.33 -17.09 4.49
CA ARG A 124 -13.53 -17.90 4.20
C ARG A 124 -14.83 -17.21 4.54
N HIS A 125 -14.83 -16.39 5.59
CA HIS A 125 -16.08 -15.98 6.22
C HIS A 125 -16.21 -14.48 6.50
N CYS A 126 -15.15 -13.67 6.42
CA CYS A 126 -15.17 -12.26 6.82
C CYS A 126 -15.18 -11.28 5.62
N GLY A 127 -15.72 -11.68 4.48
CA GLY A 127 -15.80 -10.79 3.31
C GLY A 127 -16.72 -9.58 3.52
N ASP A 128 -17.85 -9.80 4.20
CA ASP A 128 -18.82 -8.75 4.49
C ASP A 128 -18.26 -7.71 5.47
N GLU A 129 -17.52 -8.14 6.49
CA GLU A 129 -16.86 -7.27 7.46
C GLU A 129 -15.77 -6.43 6.82
N VAL A 130 -15.00 -7.01 5.89
CA VAL A 130 -13.99 -6.27 5.09
C VAL A 130 -14.66 -5.19 4.27
N GLU A 131 -15.77 -5.50 3.60
CA GLU A 131 -16.53 -4.55 2.79
C GLU A 131 -17.19 -3.45 3.65
N GLU A 132 -17.71 -3.78 4.83
CA GLU A 132 -18.25 -2.79 5.76
C GLU A 132 -17.15 -1.82 6.23
N MET A 133 -15.98 -2.35 6.57
CA MET A 133 -14.82 -1.54 6.95
C MET A 133 -14.37 -0.64 5.78
N ARG A 134 -14.31 -1.17 4.56
CA ARG A 134 -13.97 -0.39 3.35
C ARG A 134 -14.96 0.77 3.14
N LYS A 135 -16.27 0.52 3.28
CA LYS A 135 -17.31 1.56 3.20
C LYS A 135 -17.12 2.63 4.27
N SER A 136 -16.84 2.23 5.50
CA SER A 136 -16.59 3.16 6.61
C SER A 136 -15.37 4.05 6.34
N TYR A 137 -14.26 3.49 5.87
CA TYR A 137 -13.09 4.29 5.47
C TYR A 137 -13.38 5.23 4.30
N ASN A 138 -14.16 4.78 3.31
CA ASN A 138 -14.54 5.63 2.19
C ASN A 138 -15.43 6.81 2.63
N GLN A 139 -16.32 6.62 3.59
CA GLN A 139 -17.11 7.71 4.16
C GLN A 139 -16.22 8.75 4.86
N ARG A 140 -15.26 8.31 5.67
CA ARG A 140 -14.28 9.19 6.33
C ARG A 140 -13.40 9.93 5.32
N ARG A 141 -12.92 9.23 4.29
CA ARG A 141 -12.17 9.83 3.18
C ARG A 141 -12.97 10.96 2.53
N ARG A 142 -14.21 10.68 2.11
CA ARG A 142 -15.08 11.68 1.46
C ARG A 142 -15.35 12.87 2.36
N PHE A 143 -15.56 12.64 3.65
CA PHE A 143 -15.72 13.71 4.64
C PHE A 143 -14.48 14.60 4.71
N LEU A 144 -13.30 14.02 4.86
CA LEU A 144 -12.04 14.77 4.92
C LEU A 144 -11.78 15.56 3.63
N MET A 145 -11.97 14.95 2.47
CA MET A 145 -11.80 15.64 1.18
C MET A 145 -12.78 16.80 1.01
N HIS A 146 -14.02 16.63 1.46
CA HIS A 146 -15.00 17.71 1.48
C HIS A 146 -14.55 18.87 2.38
N GLU A 147 -14.11 18.57 3.60
CA GLU A 147 -13.66 19.57 4.56
C GLU A 147 -12.37 20.28 4.11
N PHE A 148 -11.40 19.56 3.55
CA PHE A 148 -10.20 20.17 2.99
C PHE A 148 -10.54 21.15 1.87
N LYS A 149 -11.44 20.76 0.96
CA LYS A 149 -11.92 21.66 -0.09
C LYS A 149 -12.62 22.89 0.48
N ARG A 150 -13.45 22.73 1.54
CA ARG A 150 -14.15 23.85 2.21
C ARG A 150 -13.17 24.82 2.88
N MET A 151 -12.06 24.29 3.41
CA MET A 151 -10.99 25.09 4.03
C MET A 151 -10.02 25.71 3.01
N GLY A 152 -10.11 25.34 1.72
CA GLY A 152 -9.15 25.75 0.69
C GLY A 152 -7.84 24.96 0.73
N LEU A 153 -7.75 23.89 1.52
CA LEU A 153 -6.54 23.09 1.66
C LEU A 153 -6.44 22.09 0.49
N GLU A 154 -5.39 22.22 -0.31
CA GLU A 154 -5.11 21.32 -1.42
C GLU A 154 -4.74 19.91 -0.91
N CYS A 155 -5.38 18.89 -1.44
CA CYS A 155 -5.07 17.49 -1.15
C CYS A 155 -5.30 16.64 -2.39
N PHE A 156 -4.33 15.77 -2.72
CA PHE A 156 -4.54 14.75 -3.73
C PHE A 156 -5.70 13.83 -3.31
N GLU A 157 -6.58 13.50 -4.25
CA GLU A 157 -7.72 12.60 -3.98
C GLU A 157 -7.23 11.16 -3.78
N PRO A 158 -7.26 10.60 -2.56
CA PRO A 158 -6.78 9.24 -2.30
C PRO A 158 -7.84 8.22 -2.69
N PHE A 159 -7.60 7.41 -3.69
CA PHE A 159 -8.51 6.35 -4.11
C PHE A 159 -8.19 4.99 -3.50
N GLY A 160 -7.17 4.90 -2.65
CA GLY A 160 -6.80 3.70 -1.93
C GLY A 160 -6.21 3.98 -0.55
N ALA A 161 -5.95 2.91 0.22
CA ALA A 161 -5.46 2.95 1.59
C ALA A 161 -6.37 3.75 2.54
N PHE A 162 -5.87 4.22 3.67
CA PHE A 162 -6.63 5.01 4.65
C PHE A 162 -5.87 6.28 5.07
N TYR A 163 -5.17 6.90 4.11
CA TYR A 163 -4.38 8.10 4.34
C TYR A 163 -4.94 9.27 3.54
N VAL A 164 -4.71 10.48 4.06
CA VAL A 164 -4.82 11.74 3.34
C VAL A 164 -3.50 12.48 3.48
N PHE A 165 -3.06 13.16 2.44
CA PHE A 165 -1.76 13.84 2.39
C PHE A 165 -1.93 15.27 1.88
N PRO A 166 -2.47 16.18 2.74
CA PRO A 166 -2.74 17.56 2.34
C PRO A 166 -1.46 18.37 2.18
N ASN A 167 -1.47 19.31 1.25
CA ASN A 167 -0.42 20.29 1.06
C ASN A 167 -0.56 21.41 2.10
N ILE A 168 0.48 21.59 2.92
CA ILE A 168 0.50 22.59 4.00
C ILE A 168 1.37 23.81 3.67
N SER A 169 1.83 23.96 2.43
CA SER A 169 2.76 25.03 2.03
C SER A 169 2.22 26.44 2.30
N GLU A 170 0.89 26.62 2.25
CA GLU A 170 0.25 27.91 2.50
C GLU A 170 0.41 28.42 3.93
N PHE A 171 0.72 27.53 4.89
CA PHE A 171 0.94 27.93 6.28
C PHE A 171 2.35 28.46 6.54
N GLY A 172 3.26 28.43 5.56
CA GLY A 172 4.62 28.95 5.68
C GLY A 172 5.48 28.24 6.73
N MET A 173 5.14 26.99 7.05
CA MET A 173 5.83 26.14 8.03
C MET A 173 6.42 24.92 7.34
N THR A 174 7.48 24.36 7.91
CA THR A 174 7.94 23.02 7.55
C THR A 174 6.93 21.95 8.02
N SER A 175 7.00 20.74 7.47
CA SER A 175 6.10 19.65 7.86
C SER A 175 6.29 19.23 9.33
N GLU A 176 7.52 19.32 9.87
CA GLU A 176 7.82 19.06 11.28
C GLU A 176 7.25 20.13 12.21
N GLU A 177 7.40 21.40 11.84
CA GLU A 177 6.83 22.52 12.62
C GLU A 177 5.32 22.41 12.65
N PHE A 178 4.69 22.16 11.50
CA PHE A 178 3.24 21.98 11.42
C PHE A 178 2.78 20.80 12.29
N ALA A 179 3.41 19.63 12.14
CA ALA A 179 3.04 18.42 12.88
C ALA A 179 3.18 18.63 14.40
N THR A 180 4.27 19.28 14.83
CA THR A 180 4.53 19.58 16.25
C THR A 180 3.50 20.55 16.81
N ARG A 181 3.22 21.64 16.12
CA ARG A 181 2.23 22.63 16.57
C ARG A 181 0.83 22.03 16.59
N PHE A 182 0.44 21.29 15.57
CA PHE A 182 -0.85 20.66 15.48
C PHE A 182 -1.09 19.66 16.62
N LEU A 183 -0.04 18.91 17.00
CA LEU A 183 -0.08 18.04 18.17
C LEU A 183 -0.22 18.85 19.48
N MET A 184 0.57 19.90 19.64
CA MET A 184 0.61 20.64 20.91
C MET A 184 -0.61 21.53 21.12
N GLU A 185 -1.11 22.16 20.06
CA GLU A 185 -2.22 23.13 20.12
C GLU A 185 -3.58 22.41 20.02
N GLU A 186 -3.75 21.52 19.01
CA GLU A 186 -5.04 20.89 18.70
C GLU A 186 -5.15 19.44 19.19
N LYS A 187 -4.09 18.85 19.74
CA LYS A 187 -4.03 17.45 20.23
C LYS A 187 -4.27 16.42 19.12
N VAL A 188 -3.92 16.76 17.88
CA VAL A 188 -4.01 15.89 16.70
C VAL A 188 -2.62 15.49 16.25
N ALA A 189 -2.33 14.20 16.28
CA ALA A 189 -1.06 13.66 15.81
C ALA A 189 -1.12 13.39 14.31
N VAL A 190 -0.15 13.91 13.57
CA VAL A 190 0.07 13.64 12.14
C VAL A 190 1.53 13.29 11.92
N VAL A 191 1.84 12.64 10.80
CA VAL A 191 3.21 12.31 10.41
C VAL A 191 3.72 13.41 9.47
N PRO A 192 4.87 14.04 9.75
CA PRO A 192 5.43 15.04 8.85
C PRO A 192 5.83 14.43 7.49
N GLY A 193 5.66 15.20 6.41
CA GLY A 193 5.91 14.74 5.03
C GLY A 193 7.33 14.26 4.81
N THR A 194 8.32 14.90 5.43
CA THR A 194 9.75 14.54 5.37
C THR A 194 10.05 13.11 5.86
N ALA A 195 9.15 12.48 6.65
CA ALA A 195 9.28 11.07 7.02
C ALA A 195 9.13 10.11 5.80
N PHE A 196 8.60 10.60 4.68
CA PHE A 196 8.37 9.80 3.46
C PHE A 196 9.32 10.14 2.31
N GLY A 197 10.22 11.07 2.48
CA GLY A 197 11.19 11.53 1.50
C GLY A 197 11.26 13.04 1.38
N GLU A 198 12.25 13.52 0.61
CA GLU A 198 12.44 14.92 0.28
C GLU A 198 11.72 15.31 -1.01
#